data_7aa32aa3048a6c403169c68650314096
#
_entry.id   7aa32aa3048a6c403169c68650314096
#
_cell.length_a   1.000
_cell.length_b   1.000
_cell.length_c   1.000
_cell.angle_alpha   90.00
_cell.angle_beta   90.00
_cell.angle_gamma   90.00
#
_symmetry.space_group_name_H-M   'P 1'
#
loop_
_entity.id
_entity.type
_entity.pdbx_description
1 polymer ?
#
loop_
_entity_poly.entity_id
_entity_poly.type
_entity_poly.pdbx_seq_one_letter_code
_entity_poly.pdbx_strand_id
1 'polypeptide(L)'
;MKSNTPKQQANLFEQKLSELEQEQELLRLRMKKLQRHIEAVKTLEKLRQTPYQETEIDTECIVSFELIEQEKLLQYIEDPYLYSRVQHTDTLQQEQRGLTVLPDASNVFDESHIIWRKHGGRYMTFLMKEEVAENYPNDLQKHIEYLQQYHKTGDVISRFLLCAQEDGKVYDFYKTFAEIC
;
A
#
# COMPACT_ATOMS: atom_id res chain seq x y z
N MET A 1 -26.68 50.18 9.49
CA MET A 1 -25.63 49.22 9.03
C MET A 1 -24.30 49.69 9.57
N LYS A 2 -23.60 48.89 10.42
CA LYS A 2 -22.25 49.26 10.85
C LYS A 2 -21.30 48.94 9.70
N SER A 3 -20.70 49.97 9.09
CA SER A 3 -19.68 49.78 8.07
C SER A 3 -18.37 49.37 8.79
N ASN A 4 -17.76 48.27 8.39
CA ASN A 4 -16.47 47.84 8.88
C ASN A 4 -15.40 48.87 8.53
N THR A 5 -14.48 49.13 9.45
CA THR A 5 -13.31 49.94 9.13
C THR A 5 -12.40 49.21 8.12
N PRO A 6 -11.58 49.94 7.33
CA PRO A 6 -10.66 49.29 6.37
C PRO A 6 -9.79 48.20 7.01
N LYS A 7 -9.34 48.39 8.26
CA LYS A 7 -8.58 47.39 9.01
C LYS A 7 -9.40 46.13 9.32
N GLN A 8 -10.67 46.28 9.68
CA GLN A 8 -11.57 45.15 9.93
C GLN A 8 -11.86 44.38 8.64
N GLN A 9 -11.98 45.07 7.50
CA GLN A 9 -12.13 44.42 6.20
C GLN A 9 -10.87 43.66 5.80
N ALA A 10 -9.68 44.23 6.00
CA ALA A 10 -8.41 43.52 5.72
C ALA A 10 -8.29 42.23 6.54
N ASN A 11 -8.52 42.29 7.85
CA ASN A 11 -8.49 41.08 8.70
C ASN A 11 -9.50 40.00 8.25
N LEU A 12 -10.71 40.42 7.83
CA LEU A 12 -11.72 39.49 7.33
C LEU A 12 -11.26 38.81 6.04
N PHE A 13 -10.61 39.54 5.14
CA PHE A 13 -10.11 38.97 3.89
C PHE A 13 -8.90 38.07 4.13
N GLU A 14 -7.99 38.41 5.05
CA GLU A 14 -6.89 37.55 5.45
C GLU A 14 -7.39 36.22 6.05
N GLN A 15 -8.37 36.31 6.95
CA GLN A 15 -9.00 35.10 7.49
C GLN A 15 -9.63 34.24 6.37
N LYS A 16 -10.34 34.88 5.45
CA LYS A 16 -10.99 34.15 4.33
C LYS A 16 -9.96 33.53 3.38
N LEU A 17 -8.84 34.21 3.15
CA LEU A 17 -7.74 33.67 2.38
C LEU A 17 -7.17 32.40 3.03
N SER A 18 -6.91 32.45 4.33
CA SER A 18 -6.41 31.29 5.08
C SER A 18 -7.38 30.09 5.06
N GLU A 19 -8.69 30.35 5.17
CA GLU A 19 -9.72 29.30 5.02
C GLU A 19 -9.67 28.65 3.62
N LEU A 20 -9.54 29.47 2.57
CA LEU A 20 -9.46 28.97 1.18
C LEU A 20 -8.16 28.17 0.93
N GLU A 21 -7.04 28.59 1.51
CA GLU A 21 -5.78 27.83 1.43
C GLU A 21 -5.90 26.46 2.09
N GLN A 22 -6.57 26.36 3.24
CA GLN A 22 -6.85 25.11 3.91
C GLN A 22 -7.79 24.20 3.07
N GLU A 23 -8.85 24.77 2.49
CA GLU A 23 -9.74 24.03 1.59
C GLU A 23 -8.99 23.50 0.37
N GLN A 24 -8.12 24.31 -0.23
CA GLN A 24 -7.31 23.92 -1.38
C GLN A 24 -6.39 22.73 -1.04
N GLU A 25 -5.70 22.76 0.11
CA GLU A 25 -4.84 21.66 0.53
C GLU A 25 -5.65 20.38 0.78
N LEU A 26 -6.81 20.50 1.41
CA LEU A 26 -7.71 19.36 1.62
C LEU A 26 -8.17 18.74 0.29
N LEU A 27 -8.54 19.57 -0.70
CA LEU A 27 -8.90 19.10 -2.03
C LEU A 27 -7.72 18.42 -2.73
N ARG A 28 -6.51 18.96 -2.62
CA ARG A 28 -5.31 18.35 -3.16
C ARG A 28 -5.06 16.96 -2.61
N LEU A 29 -5.21 16.77 -1.29
CA LEU A 29 -5.08 15.46 -0.64
C LEU A 29 -6.15 14.47 -1.10
N ARG A 30 -7.40 14.92 -1.24
CA ARG A 30 -8.49 14.09 -1.76
C ARG A 30 -8.23 13.65 -3.20
N MET A 31 -7.78 14.55 -4.06
CA MET A 31 -7.41 14.23 -5.44
C MET A 31 -6.29 13.17 -5.49
N LYS A 32 -5.26 13.32 -4.67
CA LYS A 32 -4.17 12.34 -4.56
C LYS A 32 -4.69 10.95 -4.17
N LYS A 33 -5.59 10.86 -3.19
CA LYS A 33 -6.22 9.59 -2.78
C LYS A 33 -7.02 8.96 -3.92
N LEU A 34 -7.81 9.76 -4.63
CA LEU A 34 -8.60 9.26 -5.79
C LEU A 34 -7.69 8.76 -6.92
N GLN A 35 -6.62 9.48 -7.24
CA GLN A 35 -5.64 9.05 -8.25
C GLN A 35 -5.01 7.71 -7.88
N ARG A 36 -4.58 7.55 -6.63
CA ARG A 36 -4.05 6.27 -6.13
C ARG A 36 -5.06 5.13 -6.25
N HIS A 37 -6.33 5.40 -5.92
CA HIS A 37 -7.37 4.39 -6.05
C HIS A 37 -7.61 3.98 -7.51
N ILE A 38 -7.60 4.94 -8.44
CA ILE A 38 -7.70 4.67 -9.89
C ILE A 38 -6.50 3.81 -10.35
N GLU A 39 -5.30 4.11 -9.90
CA GLU A 39 -4.10 3.34 -10.21
C GLU A 39 -4.17 1.91 -9.65
N ALA A 40 -4.70 1.74 -8.44
CA ALA A 40 -4.91 0.43 -7.83
C ALA A 40 -5.89 -0.42 -8.66
N VAL A 41 -7.02 0.15 -9.09
CA VAL A 41 -7.99 -0.54 -9.96
C VAL A 41 -7.34 -0.94 -11.29
N LYS A 42 -6.60 -0.05 -11.94
CA LYS A 42 -5.88 -0.35 -13.20
C LYS A 42 -4.85 -1.47 -13.00
N THR A 43 -4.14 -1.46 -11.87
CA THR A 43 -3.17 -2.50 -11.53
C THR A 43 -3.85 -3.84 -11.31
N LEU A 44 -4.98 -3.87 -10.60
CA LEU A 44 -5.79 -5.07 -10.41
C LEU A 44 -6.20 -5.69 -11.76
N GLU A 45 -6.78 -4.87 -12.66
CA GLU A 45 -7.19 -5.33 -13.98
C GLU A 45 -6.02 -5.86 -14.82
N LYS A 46 -4.88 -5.17 -14.77
CA LYS A 46 -3.66 -5.62 -15.46
C LYS A 46 -3.18 -6.97 -14.92
N LEU A 47 -3.13 -7.16 -13.61
CA LEU A 47 -2.67 -8.41 -13.00
C LEU A 47 -3.63 -9.58 -13.25
N ARG A 48 -4.92 -9.31 -13.41
CA ARG A 48 -5.91 -10.31 -13.85
C ARG A 48 -5.69 -10.78 -15.28
N GLN A 49 -5.41 -9.84 -16.18
CA GLN A 49 -5.20 -10.13 -17.60
C GLN A 49 -3.85 -10.80 -17.87
N THR A 50 -2.82 -10.41 -17.16
CA THR A 50 -1.44 -10.84 -17.37
C THR A 50 -0.76 -11.20 -16.04
N PRO A 51 -1.15 -12.34 -15.40
CA PRO A 51 -0.49 -12.80 -14.18
C PRO A 51 0.92 -13.34 -14.47
N TYR A 52 1.71 -13.44 -13.45
CA TYR A 52 3.06 -14.03 -13.45
C TYR A 52 4.04 -13.37 -14.43
N GLN A 53 4.06 -12.03 -14.43
CA GLN A 53 5.08 -11.29 -15.17
C GLN A 53 6.32 -11.09 -14.31
N GLU A 54 7.48 -11.35 -14.91
CA GLU A 54 8.76 -10.99 -14.28
C GLU A 54 8.88 -9.48 -14.17
N THR A 55 9.27 -8.99 -13.01
CA THR A 55 9.38 -7.58 -12.71
C THR A 55 10.45 -7.31 -11.67
N GLU A 56 10.94 -6.09 -11.66
CA GLU A 56 11.69 -5.57 -10.52
C GLU A 56 10.72 -5.09 -9.43
N ILE A 57 11.11 -5.31 -8.18
CA ILE A 57 10.35 -4.79 -7.04
C ILE A 57 10.73 -3.32 -6.80
N ASP A 58 9.72 -2.48 -6.64
CA ASP A 58 9.83 -1.03 -6.38
C ASP A 58 9.92 -0.68 -4.88
N THR A 59 10.09 -1.68 -4.03
CA THR A 59 10.23 -1.56 -2.58
C THR A 59 11.71 -1.50 -2.22
N GLU A 60 12.15 -0.49 -1.46
CA GLU A 60 13.52 -0.43 -0.95
C GLU A 60 13.69 -1.32 0.28
N CYS A 61 12.80 -1.16 1.24
CA CYS A 61 12.69 -2.03 2.40
C CYS A 61 11.26 -2.04 2.95
N ILE A 62 11.00 -2.95 3.88
CA ILE A 62 9.75 -3.02 4.62
C ILE A 62 10.10 -2.95 6.10
N VAL A 63 9.48 -2.00 6.81
CA VAL A 63 9.64 -1.82 8.25
C VAL A 63 8.47 -2.45 8.98
N SER A 64 8.73 -3.09 10.12
CA SER A 64 7.69 -3.70 10.95
C SER A 64 6.60 -2.67 11.30
N PHE A 65 5.35 -3.11 11.32
CA PHE A 65 4.22 -2.28 11.64
C PHE A 65 3.27 -2.98 12.61
N GLU A 66 3.05 -2.34 13.76
CA GLU A 66 2.03 -2.72 14.72
C GLU A 66 1.02 -1.58 14.88
N LEU A 67 -0.27 -1.91 14.99
CA LEU A 67 -1.35 -0.91 15.08
C LEU A 67 -1.26 0.02 16.29
N ILE A 68 -0.44 -0.31 17.29
CA ILE A 68 -0.19 0.53 18.47
C ILE A 68 0.83 1.65 18.23
N GLU A 69 1.58 1.60 17.14
CA GLU A 69 2.61 2.60 16.78
C GLU A 69 1.96 3.80 16.08
N GLN A 70 1.66 4.85 16.81
CA GLN A 70 0.87 6.01 16.34
C GLN A 70 1.40 6.64 15.04
N GLU A 71 2.71 6.85 14.91
CA GLU A 71 3.29 7.48 13.72
C GLU A 71 3.10 6.60 12.46
N LYS A 72 3.36 5.31 12.57
CA LYS A 72 3.16 4.36 11.48
C LYS A 72 1.68 4.14 11.18
N LEU A 73 0.81 4.18 12.19
CA LEU A 73 -0.63 4.14 12.02
C LEU A 73 -1.13 5.34 11.21
N LEU A 74 -0.63 6.53 11.45
CA LEU A 74 -0.96 7.70 10.66
C LEU A 74 -0.52 7.54 9.20
N GLN A 75 0.69 7.05 8.95
CA GLN A 75 1.16 6.75 7.59
C GLN A 75 0.27 5.71 6.89
N TYR A 76 -0.13 4.65 7.60
CA TYR A 76 -1.06 3.66 7.07
C TYR A 76 -2.44 4.24 6.74
N ILE A 77 -2.98 5.12 7.60
CA ILE A 77 -4.27 5.79 7.35
C ILE A 77 -4.18 6.75 6.15
N GLU A 78 -3.06 7.45 6.01
CA GLU A 78 -2.84 8.35 4.88
C GLU A 78 -2.64 7.60 3.56
N ASP A 79 -1.88 6.51 3.59
CA ASP A 79 -1.55 5.72 2.40
C ASP A 79 -1.60 4.21 2.69
N PRO A 80 -2.79 3.59 2.71
CA PRO A 80 -2.94 2.17 2.98
C PRO A 80 -2.27 1.26 1.94
N TYR A 81 -1.93 1.81 0.76
CA TYR A 81 -1.19 1.08 -0.28
C TYR A 81 0.27 0.79 0.09
N LEU A 82 0.77 1.37 1.17
CA LEU A 82 2.09 1.05 1.73
C LEU A 82 2.07 -0.21 2.60
N TYR A 83 0.90 -0.66 3.04
CA TYR A 83 0.79 -1.87 3.85
C TYR A 83 1.25 -3.09 3.07
N SER A 84 2.16 -3.85 3.69
CA SER A 84 2.77 -5.03 3.09
C SER A 84 2.88 -6.16 4.09
N ARG A 85 2.85 -7.37 3.57
CA ARG A 85 3.13 -8.61 4.27
C ARG A 85 4.36 -9.24 3.68
N VAL A 86 5.21 -9.79 4.52
CA VAL A 86 6.42 -10.53 4.13
C VAL A 86 6.29 -11.94 4.64
N GLN A 87 6.51 -12.91 3.76
CA GLN A 87 6.49 -14.34 4.04
C GLN A 87 7.64 -15.00 3.28
N HIS A 88 8.01 -16.21 3.65
CA HIS A 88 8.92 -17.05 2.87
C HIS A 88 8.16 -18.27 2.36
N THR A 89 8.46 -18.73 1.15
CA THR A 89 7.72 -19.84 0.53
C THR A 89 7.79 -21.15 1.31
N ASP A 90 8.84 -21.38 2.08
CA ASP A 90 8.94 -22.55 2.95
C ASP A 90 8.11 -22.44 4.24
N THR A 91 7.70 -21.23 4.61
CA THR A 91 7.01 -20.92 5.86
C THR A 91 5.88 -19.92 5.67
N LEU A 92 5.01 -20.13 4.68
CA LEU A 92 3.91 -19.20 4.34
C LEU A 92 2.96 -18.89 5.52
N GLN A 93 2.96 -19.75 6.55
CA GLN A 93 2.17 -19.52 7.77
C GLN A 93 2.78 -18.44 8.70
N GLN A 94 4.06 -18.09 8.49
CA GLN A 94 4.76 -17.09 9.28
C GLN A 94 4.74 -15.76 8.54
N GLU A 95 3.67 -15.01 8.75
CA GLU A 95 3.47 -13.70 8.15
C GLU A 95 4.05 -12.60 9.05
N GLN A 96 4.88 -11.73 8.48
CA GLN A 96 5.31 -10.48 9.09
C GLN A 96 4.60 -9.31 8.39
N ARG A 97 4.15 -8.34 9.17
CA ARG A 97 3.41 -7.17 8.68
C ARG A 97 4.27 -5.93 8.76
N GLY A 98 4.20 -5.10 7.74
CA GLY A 98 5.02 -3.90 7.67
C GLY A 98 4.48 -2.84 6.74
N LEU A 99 5.19 -1.72 6.70
CA LEU A 99 4.99 -0.64 5.75
C LEU A 99 6.14 -0.62 4.74
N THR A 100 5.78 -0.57 3.47
CA THR A 100 6.73 -0.40 2.37
C THR A 100 7.37 0.97 2.43
N VAL A 101 8.70 0.99 2.32
CA VAL A 101 9.49 2.19 2.07
C VAL A 101 9.88 2.21 0.60
N LEU A 102 9.49 3.28 -0.10
CA LEU A 102 9.84 3.49 -1.50
C LEU A 102 11.23 4.13 -1.61
N PRO A 103 11.96 3.98 -2.75
CA PRO A 103 13.31 4.51 -2.91
C PRO A 103 13.46 6.02 -2.65
N ASP A 104 12.41 6.79 -2.96
CA ASP A 104 12.40 8.25 -2.79
C ASP A 104 11.91 8.71 -1.41
N ALA A 105 11.64 7.78 -0.50
CA ALA A 105 11.17 8.11 0.84
C ALA A 105 12.33 8.67 1.68
N SER A 106 12.17 9.92 2.15
CA SER A 106 13.17 10.61 2.99
C SER A 106 13.20 10.15 4.46
N ASN A 107 12.40 9.15 4.81
CA ASN A 107 12.26 8.70 6.19
C ASN A 107 13.47 7.85 6.60
N VAL A 108 14.15 8.27 7.63
CA VAL A 108 15.18 7.48 8.30
C VAL A 108 14.47 6.53 9.26
N PHE A 109 14.46 5.24 8.95
CA PHE A 109 13.96 4.20 9.85
C PHE A 109 15.11 3.58 10.63
N ASP A 110 14.85 3.20 11.87
CA ASP A 110 15.79 2.38 12.64
C ASP A 110 15.93 1.02 11.95
N GLU A 111 17.18 0.62 11.69
CA GLU A 111 17.48 -0.66 11.04
C GLU A 111 16.94 -1.87 11.81
N SER A 112 16.77 -1.76 13.11
CA SER A 112 16.21 -2.82 13.96
C SER A 112 14.73 -3.13 13.63
N HIS A 113 14.02 -2.22 12.97
CA HIS A 113 12.64 -2.40 12.55
C HIS A 113 12.47 -2.91 11.12
N ILE A 114 13.57 -3.06 10.37
CA ILE A 114 13.50 -3.57 8.99
C ILE A 114 13.28 -5.08 9.03
N ILE A 115 12.15 -5.53 8.47
CA ILE A 115 11.79 -6.95 8.37
C ILE A 115 12.12 -7.54 7.00
N TRP A 116 12.33 -6.68 6.00
CA TRP A 116 12.77 -7.08 4.67
C TRP A 116 13.53 -5.93 4.00
N ARG A 117 14.55 -6.26 3.23
CA ARG A 117 15.34 -5.30 2.44
C ARG A 117 15.51 -5.81 1.02
N LYS A 118 15.42 -4.90 0.05
CA LYS A 118 15.66 -5.21 -1.36
C LYS A 118 17.06 -5.81 -1.55
N HIS A 119 17.09 -6.92 -2.22
CA HIS A 119 18.30 -7.55 -2.73
C HIS A 119 18.13 -7.80 -4.23
N GLY A 120 19.20 -8.23 -4.92
CA GLY A 120 19.23 -8.35 -6.39
C GLY A 120 18.43 -9.50 -7.00
N GLY A 121 17.35 -9.95 -6.34
CA GLY A 121 16.48 -11.01 -6.81
C GLY A 121 15.56 -10.57 -7.96
N ARG A 122 15.11 -11.56 -8.73
CA ARG A 122 14.04 -11.39 -9.72
C ARG A 122 12.71 -11.80 -9.10
N TYR A 123 11.63 -11.17 -9.50
CA TYR A 123 10.31 -11.40 -8.91
C TYR A 123 9.27 -11.68 -9.98
N MET A 124 8.40 -12.65 -9.71
CA MET A 124 7.14 -12.81 -10.45
C MET A 124 6.03 -12.07 -9.71
N THR A 125 5.24 -11.28 -10.46
CA THR A 125 4.10 -10.56 -9.88
C THR A 125 2.78 -11.16 -10.28
N PHE A 126 1.86 -11.24 -9.33
CA PHE A 126 0.50 -11.72 -9.50
C PHE A 126 -0.47 -11.05 -8.53
N LEU A 127 -1.75 -11.27 -8.73
CA LEU A 127 -2.81 -10.79 -7.85
C LEU A 127 -3.15 -11.87 -6.83
N MET A 128 -2.95 -11.60 -5.54
CA MET A 128 -3.46 -12.43 -4.46
C MET A 128 -4.82 -11.88 -4.02
N LYS A 129 -5.77 -12.78 -3.78
CA LYS A 129 -7.12 -12.50 -3.32
C LYS A 129 -7.35 -13.14 -1.96
N GLU A 130 -7.79 -12.34 -0.99
CA GLU A 130 -8.10 -12.77 0.38
C GLU A 130 -9.52 -12.39 0.73
N GLU A 131 -10.35 -13.35 1.16
CA GLU A 131 -11.71 -13.08 1.60
C GLU A 131 -11.69 -12.43 2.99
N VAL A 132 -12.41 -11.33 3.15
CA VAL A 132 -12.61 -10.68 4.45
C VAL A 132 -13.67 -11.46 5.23
N ALA A 133 -13.24 -12.58 5.81
CA ALA A 133 -14.07 -13.52 6.57
C ALA A 133 -13.27 -14.08 7.75
N GLU A 134 -13.87 -14.97 8.53
CA GLU A 134 -13.17 -15.69 9.59
C GLU A 134 -11.96 -16.46 9.02
N ASN A 135 -10.78 -16.30 9.63
CA ASN A 135 -9.50 -16.88 9.23
C ASN A 135 -8.91 -16.36 7.89
N TYR A 136 -9.48 -15.33 7.28
CA TYR A 136 -8.96 -14.65 6.08
C TYR A 136 -8.41 -15.61 5.01
N PRO A 137 -9.26 -16.52 4.46
CA PRO A 137 -8.79 -17.48 3.46
C PRO A 137 -8.33 -16.76 2.20
N ASN A 138 -7.15 -17.14 1.70
CA ASN A 138 -6.55 -16.54 0.52
C ASN A 138 -6.03 -17.61 -0.45
N ASP A 139 -5.63 -17.17 -1.63
CA ASP A 139 -5.18 -18.05 -2.72
C ASP A 139 -3.65 -18.06 -2.89
N LEU A 140 -2.88 -17.49 -1.97
CA LEU A 140 -1.43 -17.37 -2.05
C LEU A 140 -0.75 -18.74 -2.29
N GLN A 141 -1.14 -19.75 -1.52
CA GLN A 141 -0.57 -21.11 -1.64
C GLN A 141 -0.66 -21.64 -3.08
N LYS A 142 -1.81 -21.44 -3.75
CA LYS A 142 -2.02 -21.91 -5.14
C LYS A 142 -1.07 -21.20 -6.12
N HIS A 143 -0.83 -19.91 -5.92
CA HIS A 143 0.08 -19.15 -6.75
C HIS A 143 1.53 -19.61 -6.57
N ILE A 144 1.95 -19.87 -5.33
CA ILE A 144 3.30 -20.36 -5.02
C ILE A 144 3.50 -21.77 -5.60
N GLU A 145 2.55 -22.69 -5.41
CA GLU A 145 2.60 -24.04 -6.00
C GLU A 145 2.69 -24.01 -7.54
N TYR A 146 2.01 -23.07 -8.18
CA TYR A 146 2.14 -22.86 -9.62
C TYR A 146 3.54 -22.42 -10.03
N LEU A 147 4.10 -21.42 -9.34
CA LEU A 147 5.44 -20.90 -9.63
C LEU A 147 6.53 -21.95 -9.39
N GLN A 148 6.39 -22.75 -8.34
CA GLN A 148 7.34 -23.80 -7.97
C GLN A 148 7.45 -24.95 -9.00
N GLN A 149 6.51 -25.03 -9.95
CA GLN A 149 6.63 -25.96 -11.07
C GLN A 149 7.75 -25.55 -12.05
N TYR A 150 8.14 -24.28 -12.07
CA TYR A 150 9.08 -23.73 -13.04
C TYR A 150 10.31 -23.05 -12.41
N HIS A 151 10.21 -22.61 -11.15
CA HIS A 151 11.21 -21.80 -10.46
C HIS A 151 11.41 -22.31 -9.03
N LYS A 152 12.62 -22.10 -8.50
CA LYS A 152 12.77 -22.02 -7.05
C LYS A 152 12.24 -20.67 -6.58
N THR A 153 11.53 -20.66 -5.48
CA THR A 153 10.91 -19.45 -4.93
C THR A 153 11.47 -19.16 -3.55
N GLY A 154 11.55 -17.89 -3.20
CA GLY A 154 12.10 -17.37 -1.93
C GLY A 154 11.09 -16.49 -1.20
N ASP A 155 11.45 -15.23 -1.00
CA ASP A 155 10.61 -14.26 -0.31
C ASP A 155 9.36 -13.90 -1.11
N VAL A 156 8.27 -13.72 -0.38
CA VAL A 156 6.97 -13.29 -0.91
C VAL A 156 6.56 -11.99 -0.24
N ILE A 157 6.31 -10.96 -1.04
CA ILE A 157 5.88 -9.65 -0.58
C ILE A 157 4.50 -9.36 -1.16
N SER A 158 3.50 -9.26 -0.30
CA SER A 158 2.13 -8.94 -0.69
C SER A 158 1.78 -7.53 -0.24
N ARG A 159 1.70 -6.59 -1.22
CA ARG A 159 1.35 -5.20 -0.97
C ARG A 159 -0.14 -5.01 -1.18
N PHE A 160 -0.81 -4.39 -0.20
CA PHE A 160 -2.23 -4.07 -0.29
C PHE A 160 -2.53 -3.22 -1.52
N LEU A 161 -3.55 -3.61 -2.27
CA LEU A 161 -3.95 -2.94 -3.49
C LEU A 161 -5.29 -2.22 -3.33
N LEU A 162 -6.34 -2.95 -2.96
CA LEU A 162 -7.66 -2.40 -2.66
C LEU A 162 -8.58 -3.46 -2.02
N CYS A 163 -9.66 -2.99 -1.41
CA CYS A 163 -10.76 -3.81 -0.95
C CYS A 163 -11.96 -3.64 -1.91
N ALA A 164 -12.57 -4.74 -2.33
CA ALA A 164 -13.75 -4.71 -3.20
C ALA A 164 -14.70 -5.87 -2.94
N GLN A 165 -15.95 -5.70 -3.36
CA GLN A 165 -16.96 -6.75 -3.31
C GLN A 165 -17.06 -7.48 -4.65
N GLU A 166 -17.01 -8.81 -4.61
CA GLU A 166 -17.24 -9.71 -5.76
C GLU A 166 -18.15 -10.85 -5.33
N ASP A 167 -19.14 -11.18 -6.16
CA ASP A 167 -20.08 -12.29 -5.92
C ASP A 167 -20.74 -12.30 -4.52
N GLY A 168 -21.01 -11.12 -3.99
CA GLY A 168 -21.62 -10.93 -2.67
C GLY A 168 -20.67 -11.05 -1.48
N LYS A 169 -19.37 -11.28 -1.71
CA LYS A 169 -18.32 -11.35 -0.69
C LYS A 169 -17.38 -10.17 -0.81
N VAL A 170 -16.74 -9.81 0.31
CA VAL A 170 -15.73 -8.75 0.37
C VAL A 170 -14.34 -9.38 0.32
N TYR A 171 -13.47 -8.82 -0.49
CA TYR A 171 -12.09 -9.29 -0.66
C TYR A 171 -11.10 -8.14 -0.56
N ASP A 172 -9.99 -8.42 0.09
CA ASP A 172 -8.77 -7.64 0.00
C ASP A 172 -7.91 -8.21 -1.14
N PHE A 173 -7.47 -7.31 -2.01
CA PHE A 173 -6.59 -7.64 -3.12
C PHE A 173 -5.19 -7.11 -2.85
N TYR A 174 -4.19 -7.94 -3.18
CA TYR A 174 -2.78 -7.62 -2.99
C TYR A 174 -2.03 -7.80 -4.30
N LYS A 175 -1.21 -6.82 -4.66
CA LYS A 175 -0.14 -7.02 -5.65
C LYS A 175 0.99 -7.77 -4.96
N THR A 176 1.19 -9.02 -5.38
CA THR A 176 2.15 -9.91 -4.74
C THR A 176 3.36 -10.11 -5.64
N PHE A 177 4.52 -10.10 -5.04
CA PHE A 177 5.81 -10.36 -5.63
C PHE A 177 6.38 -11.62 -4.99
N ALA A 178 6.64 -12.66 -5.76
CA ALA A 178 7.36 -13.84 -5.32
C ALA A 178 8.76 -13.85 -5.93
N GLU A 179 9.78 -13.91 -5.10
CA GLU A 179 11.15 -14.05 -5.55
C GLU A 179 11.33 -15.38 -6.28
N ILE A 180 12.07 -15.33 -7.41
CA ILE A 180 12.43 -16.49 -8.22
C ILE A 180 13.96 -16.59 -8.38
N CYS A 181 14.48 -17.81 -8.26
CA CYS A 181 15.91 -18.13 -8.37
C CYS A 181 16.16 -19.03 -9.59
#